data_2ea4e7ac1f4f13b0b18a46f0ea6afd32
#
_entry.id   2ea4e7ac1f4f13b0b18a46f0ea6afd32
#
_cell.length_a   1.000
_cell.length_b   1.000
_cell.length_c   1.000
_cell.angle_alpha   90.00
_cell.angle_beta   90.00
_cell.angle_gamma   90.00
#
_symmetry.space_group_name_H-M   'P 1'
#
loop_
_entity.id
_entity.type
_entity.pdbx_description
1 polymer ?
#
loop_
_entity_poly.entity_id
_entity_poly.type
_entity_poly.pdbx_seq_one_letter_code
_entity_poly.pdbx_strand_id
1 'polypeptide(L)'
;AITNDEVFARLLYYKEAWISNYGRLIEKDKDRYRLLRGRYDDVTCEKIYTLKKEVYVKSTKKYKYEKCSVSATKLVVENFIVNYDMTNNTKIWHLNGDVKDNYYKHIYPVTEKQYNEICRRSSAPHVVEEEEIMEIVNSIKWKQDGWNPFNYQRGMFGVGYKGCEKRDLYSKCYIKWQNMLQRCYDENVHKKWKPEYKDKTVCEEWLNFANFKIWYDEHCIYGNQIDLDKDILVKGNKEYSPEN
;
A
#
# COMPACT_ATOMS: atom_id res chain seq x y z
N ALA A 1 -6.35 -14.06 23.92
CA ALA A 1 -6.19 -12.72 24.48
C ALA A 1 -5.65 -11.80 23.39
N ILE A 2 -6.08 -10.54 23.39
CA ILE A 2 -5.52 -9.48 22.53
C ILE A 2 -4.22 -9.04 23.24
N THR A 3 -3.12 -8.97 22.49
CA THR A 3 -1.85 -8.48 23.01
C THR A 3 -1.85 -6.96 23.08
N ASN A 4 -1.01 -6.35 23.93
CA ASN A 4 -1.01 -4.89 24.13
C ASN A 4 -0.59 -4.09 22.87
N ASP A 5 0.08 -4.75 21.93
CA ASP A 5 0.56 -4.18 20.66
C ASP A 5 -0.29 -4.60 19.45
N GLU A 6 -1.42 -5.28 19.68
CA GLU A 6 -2.30 -5.67 18.60
C GLU A 6 -3.25 -4.54 18.22
N VAL A 7 -3.16 -4.13 16.95
CA VAL A 7 -4.01 -3.11 16.35
C VAL A 7 -4.81 -3.69 15.20
N PHE A 8 -6.00 -3.14 14.95
CA PHE A 8 -6.90 -3.59 13.91
C PHE A 8 -7.10 -2.47 12.88
N ALA A 9 -6.87 -2.78 11.61
CA ALA A 9 -7.17 -1.93 10.48
C ALA A 9 -8.49 -2.34 9.82
N ARG A 10 -9.31 -1.36 9.45
CA ARG A 10 -10.56 -1.61 8.73
C ARG A 10 -10.26 -1.99 7.29
N LEU A 11 -10.92 -3.03 6.79
CA LEU A 11 -10.81 -3.47 5.41
C LEU A 11 -11.82 -2.69 4.54
N LEU A 12 -11.34 -1.75 3.74
CA LEU A 12 -12.18 -0.78 3.00
C LEU A 12 -13.15 -1.43 2.02
N TYR A 13 -12.73 -2.48 1.32
CA TYR A 13 -13.54 -3.14 0.30
C TYR A 13 -14.33 -4.34 0.81
N TYR A 14 -14.36 -4.54 2.14
CA TYR A 14 -15.05 -5.67 2.74
C TYR A 14 -16.12 -5.18 3.71
N LYS A 15 -17.25 -5.91 3.74
CA LYS A 15 -18.36 -5.54 4.60
C LYS A 15 -17.97 -5.68 6.07
N GLU A 16 -17.89 -4.55 6.77
CA GLU A 16 -17.72 -4.47 8.25
C GLU A 16 -16.68 -5.47 8.80
N ALA A 17 -15.46 -5.44 8.25
CA ALA A 17 -14.37 -6.34 8.64
C ALA A 17 -13.09 -5.57 8.97
N TRP A 18 -12.31 -6.09 9.92
CA TRP A 18 -11.01 -5.54 10.34
C TRP A 18 -9.99 -6.67 10.48
N ILE A 19 -8.79 -6.43 10.02
CA ILE A 19 -7.63 -7.32 10.18
C ILE A 19 -6.68 -6.77 11.22
N SER A 20 -6.08 -7.62 12.05
CA SER A 20 -5.02 -7.20 12.96
C SER A 20 -3.64 -7.36 12.35
N ASN A 21 -2.67 -6.64 12.91
CA ASN A 21 -1.25 -6.80 12.59
C ASN A 21 -0.67 -8.17 12.97
N TYR A 22 -1.47 -9.07 13.56
CA TYR A 22 -1.19 -10.49 13.80
C TYR A 22 -1.99 -11.44 12.89
N GLY A 23 -2.69 -10.90 11.88
CA GLY A 23 -3.49 -11.71 10.96
C GLY A 23 -4.77 -12.29 11.59
N ARG A 24 -5.24 -11.73 12.70
CA ARG A 24 -6.57 -12.07 13.25
C ARG A 24 -7.62 -11.16 12.64
N LEU A 25 -8.79 -11.72 12.31
CA LEU A 25 -9.84 -11.00 11.64
C LEU A 25 -11.10 -10.95 12.49
N ILE A 26 -11.66 -9.74 12.63
CA ILE A 26 -12.96 -9.52 13.24
C ILE A 26 -13.96 -9.01 12.20
N GLU A 27 -15.21 -9.41 12.34
CA GLU A 27 -16.34 -8.95 11.55
C GLU A 27 -17.40 -8.37 12.49
N LYS A 28 -18.02 -7.26 12.10
CA LYS A 28 -19.17 -6.72 12.80
C LYS A 28 -20.46 -7.27 12.18
N ASP A 29 -21.29 -7.89 13.00
CA ASP A 29 -22.63 -8.31 12.64
C ASP A 29 -23.63 -7.59 13.57
N LYS A 30 -24.40 -6.68 12.99
CA LYS A 30 -25.25 -5.74 13.70
C LYS A 30 -24.44 -4.94 14.74
N ASP A 31 -24.66 -5.18 16.04
CA ASP A 31 -23.99 -4.47 17.14
C ASP A 31 -22.89 -5.29 17.82
N ARG A 32 -22.52 -6.45 17.26
CA ARG A 32 -21.55 -7.35 17.87
C ARG A 32 -20.33 -7.57 16.96
N TYR A 33 -19.17 -7.55 17.58
CA TYR A 33 -17.92 -7.95 16.93
C TYR A 33 -17.67 -9.43 17.16
N ARG A 34 -17.29 -10.14 16.09
CA ARG A 34 -17.01 -11.55 16.12
C ARG A 34 -15.62 -11.82 15.55
N LEU A 35 -14.79 -12.53 16.31
CA LEU A 35 -13.53 -13.05 15.82
C LEU A 35 -13.80 -14.22 14.85
N LEU A 36 -13.29 -14.11 13.63
CA LEU A 36 -13.38 -15.18 12.65
C LEU A 36 -12.23 -16.17 12.86
N ARG A 37 -12.56 -17.46 12.86
CA ARG A 37 -11.53 -18.52 13.03
C ARG A 37 -10.68 -18.67 11.78
N GLY A 38 -11.26 -18.49 10.57
CA GLY A 38 -10.62 -18.84 9.31
C GLY A 38 -10.45 -20.38 9.17
N ARG A 39 -9.87 -20.79 8.07
CA ARG A 39 -9.40 -22.14 7.83
C ARG A 39 -7.97 -22.11 7.34
N TYR A 40 -7.24 -23.19 7.46
CA TYR A 40 -5.95 -23.33 6.80
C TYR A 40 -6.14 -23.98 5.44
N ASP A 41 -5.40 -23.50 4.45
CA ASP A 41 -5.33 -24.14 3.15
C ASP A 41 -4.45 -25.38 3.22
N ASP A 42 -4.91 -26.49 2.64
CA ASP A 42 -4.23 -27.79 2.77
C ASP A 42 -2.90 -27.86 2.00
N VAL A 43 -2.73 -27.01 0.99
CA VAL A 43 -1.53 -26.99 0.13
C VAL A 43 -0.53 -25.94 0.59
N THR A 44 -1.01 -24.71 0.78
CA THR A 44 -0.13 -23.57 1.14
C THR A 44 0.08 -23.42 2.63
N CYS A 45 -0.72 -24.09 3.45
CA CYS A 45 -0.77 -23.92 4.91
C CYS A 45 -1.12 -22.50 5.37
N GLU A 46 -1.47 -21.61 4.46
CA GLU A 46 -1.89 -20.24 4.78
C GLU A 46 -3.26 -20.22 5.47
N LYS A 47 -3.44 -19.24 6.33
CA LYS A 47 -4.74 -18.98 6.95
C LYS A 47 -5.65 -18.20 6.01
N ILE A 48 -6.79 -18.79 5.68
CA ILE A 48 -7.76 -18.23 4.72
C ILE A 48 -9.04 -17.81 5.44
N TYR A 49 -9.51 -16.62 5.11
CA TYR A 49 -10.80 -16.11 5.54
C TYR A 49 -11.77 -16.02 4.38
N THR A 50 -13.06 -16.23 4.66
CA THR A 50 -14.15 -15.99 3.71
C THR A 50 -14.86 -14.71 4.11
N LEU A 51 -14.81 -13.70 3.26
CA LEU A 51 -15.36 -12.38 3.49
C LEU A 51 -16.36 -11.99 2.40
N LYS A 52 -17.16 -10.97 2.68
CA LYS A 52 -18.03 -10.33 1.69
C LYS A 52 -17.33 -9.08 1.13
N LYS A 53 -16.83 -9.18 -0.10
CA LYS A 53 -16.17 -8.08 -0.81
C LYS A 53 -17.18 -7.27 -1.62
N GLU A 54 -17.04 -5.95 -1.61
CA GLU A 54 -17.82 -5.06 -2.46
C GLU A 54 -17.31 -5.13 -3.90
N VAL A 55 -18.22 -5.38 -4.83
CA VAL A 55 -17.93 -5.52 -6.27
C VAL A 55 -18.88 -4.67 -7.07
N TYR A 56 -18.34 -3.85 -7.96
CA TYR A 56 -19.15 -3.06 -8.90
C TYR A 56 -19.64 -3.90 -10.06
N VAL A 57 -20.96 -3.96 -10.25
CA VAL A 57 -21.61 -4.70 -11.31
C VAL A 57 -21.95 -3.76 -12.48
N LYS A 58 -21.17 -3.85 -13.56
CA LYS A 58 -21.30 -2.98 -14.75
C LYS A 58 -22.70 -3.01 -15.36
N SER A 59 -23.36 -4.18 -15.42
CA SER A 59 -24.69 -4.33 -16.02
C SER A 59 -25.80 -3.59 -15.28
N THR A 60 -25.71 -3.53 -13.96
CA THR A 60 -26.71 -2.85 -13.10
C THR A 60 -26.27 -1.48 -12.61
N LYS A 61 -25.00 -1.09 -12.88
CA LYS A 61 -24.35 0.12 -12.36
C LYS A 61 -24.46 0.28 -10.84
N LYS A 62 -24.45 -0.87 -10.10
CA LYS A 62 -24.60 -0.91 -8.64
C LYS A 62 -23.48 -1.74 -8.01
N TYR A 63 -23.18 -1.44 -6.76
CA TYR A 63 -22.31 -2.27 -5.95
C TYR A 63 -23.11 -3.41 -5.31
N LYS A 64 -22.51 -4.59 -5.25
CA LYS A 64 -23.03 -5.74 -4.51
C LYS A 64 -21.92 -6.39 -3.70
N TYR A 65 -22.29 -7.15 -2.69
CA TYR A 65 -21.35 -7.96 -1.92
C TYR A 65 -21.27 -9.37 -2.45
N GLU A 66 -20.08 -9.82 -2.75
CA GLU A 66 -19.79 -11.21 -3.14
C GLU A 66 -18.90 -11.88 -2.12
N LYS A 67 -19.12 -13.18 -1.88
CA LYS A 67 -18.22 -13.97 -1.03
C LYS A 67 -16.91 -14.20 -1.77
N CYS A 68 -15.79 -13.95 -1.10
CA CYS A 68 -14.46 -14.26 -1.60
C CYS A 68 -13.59 -14.87 -0.50
N SER A 69 -12.62 -15.67 -0.89
CA SER A 69 -11.58 -16.20 -0.01
C SER A 69 -10.33 -15.31 -0.13
N VAL A 70 -9.72 -15.00 1.00
CA VAL A 70 -8.52 -14.15 1.06
C VAL A 70 -7.59 -14.66 2.16
N SER A 71 -6.27 -14.67 1.92
CA SER A 71 -5.32 -15.08 2.93
C SER A 71 -5.10 -13.99 3.99
N ALA A 72 -4.87 -14.42 5.22
CA ALA A 72 -4.51 -13.52 6.31
C ALA A 72 -3.23 -12.73 5.99
N THR A 73 -2.22 -13.40 5.47
CA THR A 73 -0.96 -12.81 5.03
C THR A 73 -1.17 -11.67 4.05
N LYS A 74 -1.99 -11.88 3.01
CA LYS A 74 -2.31 -10.84 2.04
C LYS A 74 -2.95 -9.62 2.70
N LEU A 75 -3.91 -9.83 3.59
CA LEU A 75 -4.58 -8.74 4.30
C LEU A 75 -3.62 -7.97 5.21
N VAL A 76 -2.69 -8.66 5.89
CA VAL A 76 -1.66 -8.02 6.72
C VAL A 76 -0.71 -7.20 5.85
N VAL A 77 -0.23 -7.75 4.74
CA VAL A 77 0.66 -7.03 3.81
C VAL A 77 -0.02 -5.77 3.28
N GLU A 78 -1.27 -5.87 2.85
CA GLU A 78 -2.02 -4.73 2.28
C GLU A 78 -2.31 -3.62 3.30
N ASN A 79 -2.35 -3.91 4.61
CA ASN A 79 -2.78 -2.95 5.62
C ASN A 79 -1.69 -2.50 6.60
N PHE A 80 -0.60 -3.26 6.76
CA PHE A 80 0.42 -2.98 7.78
C PHE A 80 1.85 -2.91 7.25
N ILE A 81 2.07 -3.31 5.99
CA ILE A 81 3.41 -3.35 5.42
C ILE A 81 3.48 -2.39 4.25
N VAL A 82 4.43 -1.46 4.34
CA VAL A 82 4.72 -0.57 3.21
C VAL A 82 5.43 -1.38 2.12
N ASN A 83 4.72 -1.70 1.07
CA ASN A 83 5.27 -2.37 -0.10
C ASN A 83 5.36 -1.37 -1.25
N TYR A 84 6.51 -0.72 -1.39
CA TYR A 84 6.75 0.31 -2.40
C TYR A 84 6.75 -0.22 -3.83
N ASP A 85 6.84 -1.52 -4.02
CA ASP A 85 6.88 -2.16 -5.33
C ASP A 85 5.98 -3.39 -5.39
N MET A 86 4.68 -3.17 -5.27
CA MET A 86 3.66 -4.23 -5.33
C MET A 86 3.66 -5.00 -6.67
N THR A 87 4.24 -4.43 -7.71
CA THR A 87 4.31 -5.06 -9.04
C THR A 87 5.39 -6.14 -9.07
N ASN A 88 6.52 -5.89 -8.45
CA ASN A 88 7.68 -6.81 -8.46
C ASN A 88 7.77 -7.64 -7.18
N ASN A 89 7.34 -7.11 -6.03
CA ASN A 89 7.28 -7.85 -4.77
C ASN A 89 6.02 -8.73 -4.73
N THR A 90 5.99 -9.74 -5.59
CA THR A 90 4.84 -10.64 -5.79
C THR A 90 4.89 -11.86 -4.89
N LYS A 91 6.01 -12.10 -4.22
CA LYS A 91 6.20 -13.20 -3.25
C LYS A 91 6.20 -12.63 -1.83
N ILE A 92 5.88 -13.49 -0.90
CA ILE A 92 5.92 -13.15 0.52
C ILE A 92 6.79 -14.20 1.21
N TRP A 93 7.79 -13.74 1.94
CA TRP A 93 8.58 -14.58 2.84
C TRP A 93 8.09 -14.39 4.27
N HIS A 94 7.90 -15.47 5.00
CA HIS A 94 7.65 -15.44 6.43
C HIS A 94 8.94 -15.76 7.19
N LEU A 95 9.20 -15.06 8.27
CA LEU A 95 10.36 -15.34 9.12
C LEU A 95 10.35 -16.82 9.53
N ASN A 96 11.51 -17.45 9.45
CA ASN A 96 11.68 -18.89 9.72
C ASN A 96 10.85 -19.83 8.81
N GLY A 97 10.31 -19.33 7.69
CA GLY A 97 9.47 -20.10 6.79
C GLY A 97 8.09 -20.49 7.37
N ASP A 98 7.70 -19.93 8.52
CA ASP A 98 6.41 -20.24 9.14
C ASP A 98 5.27 -19.41 8.54
N VAL A 99 4.60 -19.94 7.53
CA VAL A 99 3.45 -19.32 6.86
C VAL A 99 2.21 -19.13 7.74
N LYS A 100 2.22 -19.70 8.96
CA LYS A 100 1.13 -19.52 9.94
C LYS A 100 1.37 -18.29 10.81
N ASP A 101 2.61 -17.83 10.90
CA ASP A 101 2.97 -16.59 11.59
C ASP A 101 2.64 -15.39 10.72
N ASN A 102 1.55 -14.72 11.05
CA ASN A 102 1.06 -13.54 10.36
C ASN A 102 1.37 -12.23 11.10
N TYR A 103 2.34 -12.23 12.00
CA TYR A 103 2.80 -11.00 12.62
C TYR A 103 3.51 -10.12 11.58
N TYR A 104 3.05 -8.90 11.41
CA TYR A 104 3.47 -8.02 10.30
C TYR A 104 4.99 -7.78 10.22
N LYS A 105 5.72 -7.81 11.36
CA LYS A 105 7.19 -7.68 11.39
C LYS A 105 7.93 -8.93 10.91
N HIS A 106 7.24 -10.07 10.84
CA HIS A 106 7.81 -11.34 10.36
C HIS A 106 7.44 -11.63 8.91
N ILE A 107 6.86 -10.67 8.20
CA ILE A 107 6.40 -10.82 6.82
C ILE A 107 7.15 -9.88 5.91
N TYR A 108 7.81 -10.41 4.90
CA TYR A 108 8.63 -9.69 3.95
C TYR A 108 8.09 -9.83 2.53
N PRO A 109 7.46 -8.78 1.96
CA PRO A 109 7.18 -8.74 0.53
C PRO A 109 8.49 -8.71 -0.25
N VAL A 110 8.69 -9.68 -1.14
CA VAL A 110 9.95 -9.86 -1.85
C VAL A 110 9.69 -10.15 -3.31
N THR A 111 10.70 -9.91 -4.14
CA THR A 111 10.70 -10.32 -5.52
C THR A 111 10.90 -11.84 -5.63
N GLU A 112 10.56 -12.42 -6.77
CA GLU A 112 10.77 -13.85 -6.99
C GLU A 112 12.25 -14.26 -6.88
N LYS A 113 13.17 -13.41 -7.34
CA LYS A 113 14.61 -13.66 -7.22
C LYS A 113 15.09 -13.64 -5.77
N GLN A 114 14.63 -12.66 -5.00
CA GLN A 114 14.92 -12.58 -3.56
C GLN A 114 14.36 -13.81 -2.83
N TYR A 115 13.13 -14.20 -3.13
CA TYR A 115 12.51 -15.38 -2.57
C TYR A 115 13.35 -16.65 -2.84
N ASN A 116 13.76 -16.84 -4.09
CA ASN A 116 14.58 -17.97 -4.47
C ASN A 116 15.97 -17.95 -3.79
N GLU A 117 16.56 -16.77 -3.62
CA GLU A 117 17.85 -16.63 -2.91
C GLU A 117 17.69 -16.97 -1.41
N ILE A 118 16.62 -16.51 -0.77
CA ILE A 118 16.31 -16.86 0.61
C ILE A 118 16.10 -18.38 0.74
N CYS A 119 15.31 -18.99 -0.16
CA CYS A 119 15.11 -20.45 -0.20
C CYS A 119 16.44 -21.22 -0.37
N ARG A 120 17.32 -20.72 -1.22
CA ARG A 120 18.64 -21.33 -1.43
C ARG A 120 19.51 -21.27 -0.17
N ARG A 121 19.50 -20.17 0.58
CA ARG A 121 20.22 -20.03 1.84
C ARG A 121 19.57 -20.83 2.97
N SER A 122 18.25 -20.97 2.96
CA SER A 122 17.46 -21.72 3.95
C SER A 122 17.57 -23.25 3.83
N SER A 123 18.61 -23.77 3.20
CA SER A 123 18.80 -25.23 3.12
C SER A 123 19.24 -25.80 4.47
N ALA A 124 18.54 -26.81 4.95
CA ALA A 124 18.85 -27.44 6.23
C ALA A 124 20.33 -27.83 6.37
N PRO A 125 21.01 -27.60 7.50
CA PRO A 125 20.43 -27.15 8.79
C PRO A 125 20.35 -25.64 8.99
N HIS A 126 20.67 -24.82 7.97
CA HIS A 126 20.72 -23.37 8.09
C HIS A 126 19.31 -22.74 8.07
N VAL A 127 18.99 -21.96 9.08
CA VAL A 127 17.81 -21.08 9.12
C VAL A 127 18.28 -19.66 8.80
N VAL A 128 17.62 -19.01 7.82
CA VAL A 128 17.97 -17.63 7.45
C VAL A 128 17.44 -16.68 8.49
N GLU A 129 18.33 -15.97 9.15
CA GLU A 129 18.01 -14.97 10.17
C GLU A 129 17.51 -13.66 9.54
N GLU A 130 16.89 -12.82 10.36
CA GLU A 130 16.29 -11.55 9.93
C GLU A 130 17.31 -10.63 9.24
N GLU A 131 18.53 -10.56 9.76
CA GLU A 131 19.62 -9.74 9.20
C GLU A 131 19.99 -10.17 7.80
N GLU A 132 20.03 -11.48 7.52
CA GLU A 132 20.31 -12.01 6.17
C GLU A 132 19.16 -11.72 5.20
N ILE A 133 17.91 -11.82 5.68
CA ILE A 133 16.74 -11.44 4.87
C ILE A 133 16.83 -9.97 4.50
N MET A 134 17.12 -9.09 5.46
CA MET A 134 17.26 -7.67 5.23
C MET A 134 18.43 -7.32 4.31
N GLU A 135 19.55 -8.03 4.42
CA GLU A 135 20.66 -7.92 3.46
C GLU A 135 20.18 -8.23 2.05
N ILE A 136 19.49 -9.35 1.83
CA ILE A 136 18.97 -9.73 0.52
C ILE A 136 17.96 -8.68 0.01
N VAL A 137 17.02 -8.26 0.85
CA VAL A 137 15.99 -7.27 0.48
C VAL A 137 16.61 -5.92 0.11
N ASN A 138 17.66 -5.49 0.82
CA ASN A 138 18.31 -4.19 0.60
C ASN A 138 19.41 -4.22 -0.47
N SER A 139 20.12 -5.36 -0.65
CA SER A 139 21.26 -5.45 -1.59
C SER A 139 20.85 -5.51 -3.04
N ILE A 140 19.62 -5.92 -3.32
CA ILE A 140 19.20 -6.27 -4.66
C ILE A 140 18.45 -5.13 -5.33
N LYS A 141 19.16 -4.22 -5.97
CA LYS A 141 18.61 -3.31 -6.98
C LYS A 141 18.37 -4.10 -8.27
N TRP A 142 17.31 -4.88 -8.32
CA TRP A 142 17.04 -5.75 -9.46
C TRP A 142 16.36 -5.02 -10.60
N LYS A 143 16.92 -5.21 -11.80
CA LYS A 143 16.17 -5.10 -13.04
C LYS A 143 15.36 -6.39 -13.19
N GLN A 144 14.09 -6.35 -12.91
CA GLN A 144 13.16 -7.40 -13.33
C GLN A 144 12.64 -7.10 -14.73
N ASP A 145 12.23 -8.13 -15.47
CA ASP A 145 11.55 -7.95 -16.74
C ASP A 145 10.30 -7.08 -16.55
N GLY A 146 10.24 -5.95 -17.22
CA GLY A 146 9.19 -4.97 -17.08
C GLY A 146 9.41 -3.90 -15.99
N TRP A 147 10.44 -4.02 -15.15
CA TRP A 147 10.74 -2.97 -14.18
C TRP A 147 11.43 -1.78 -14.85
N ASN A 148 10.85 -0.62 -14.68
CA ASN A 148 11.40 0.64 -15.16
C ASN A 148 11.95 1.46 -13.99
N PRO A 149 13.28 1.58 -13.83
CA PRO A 149 13.89 2.31 -12.73
C PRO A 149 13.48 3.79 -12.67
N PHE A 150 13.11 4.38 -13.81
CA PHE A 150 12.67 5.76 -13.87
C PHE A 150 11.32 6.00 -13.15
N ASN A 151 10.53 4.95 -12.93
CA ASN A 151 9.30 5.06 -12.15
C ASN A 151 9.56 5.22 -10.65
N TYR A 152 10.76 4.86 -10.19
CA TYR A 152 11.16 4.89 -8.77
C TYR A 152 12.24 5.93 -8.49
N GLN A 153 12.63 6.72 -9.48
CA GLN A 153 13.58 7.81 -9.34
C GLN A 153 12.85 9.16 -9.28
N ARG A 154 13.34 10.03 -8.41
CA ARG A 154 12.86 11.41 -8.29
C ARG A 154 13.20 12.18 -9.57
N GLY A 155 12.24 12.34 -10.46
CA GLY A 155 12.40 13.02 -11.73
C GLY A 155 11.38 14.12 -11.96
N MET A 156 10.19 14.01 -11.37
CA MET A 156 9.13 15.01 -11.49
C MET A 156 9.47 16.24 -10.64
N PHE A 157 9.83 17.33 -11.29
CA PHE A 157 10.32 18.57 -10.64
C PHE A 157 11.47 18.34 -9.64
N GLY A 158 12.28 17.28 -9.86
CA GLY A 158 13.41 16.91 -9.01
C GLY A 158 13.05 16.19 -7.70
N VAL A 159 11.78 16.07 -7.36
CA VAL A 159 11.33 15.52 -6.07
C VAL A 159 10.36 14.35 -6.19
N GLY A 160 9.42 14.41 -7.12
CA GLY A 160 8.37 13.40 -7.26
C GLY A 160 8.78 12.18 -8.08
N TYR A 161 8.18 11.03 -7.79
CA TYR A 161 8.35 9.79 -8.55
C TYR A 161 7.04 9.00 -8.58
N LYS A 162 6.91 8.10 -9.58
CA LYS A 162 5.64 7.39 -9.80
C LYS A 162 5.36 6.30 -8.79
N GLY A 163 6.38 5.55 -8.34
CA GLY A 163 6.25 4.47 -7.37
C GLY A 163 5.44 3.26 -7.86
N CYS A 164 5.09 3.19 -9.15
CA CYS A 164 4.32 2.09 -9.75
C CYS A 164 4.61 1.95 -11.23
N GLU A 165 4.37 0.74 -11.77
CA GLU A 165 4.54 0.45 -13.20
C GLU A 165 3.30 0.80 -14.05
N LYS A 166 2.12 0.91 -13.46
CA LYS A 166 0.87 1.09 -14.18
C LYS A 166 0.66 2.52 -14.69
N ARG A 167 0.12 2.59 -15.90
CA ARG A 167 0.01 3.74 -16.79
C ARG A 167 -1.24 4.60 -16.55
N ASP A 168 -1.51 5.02 -15.34
CA ASP A 168 -2.57 6.00 -15.12
C ASP A 168 -2.10 7.45 -15.31
N LEU A 169 -1.11 7.66 -16.22
CA LEU A 169 -0.50 8.97 -16.47
C LEU A 169 -1.47 10.02 -17.02
N TYR A 170 -2.61 9.60 -17.56
CA TYR A 170 -3.67 10.48 -18.05
C TYR A 170 -4.87 10.52 -17.09
N SER A 171 -4.77 9.91 -15.93
CA SER A 171 -5.83 9.97 -14.93
C SER A 171 -5.94 11.38 -14.35
N LYS A 172 -7.14 11.78 -13.95
CA LYS A 172 -7.37 13.04 -13.24
C LYS A 172 -6.49 13.13 -11.98
N CYS A 173 -6.33 12.02 -11.28
CA CYS A 173 -5.46 11.89 -10.12
C CYS A 173 -4.00 12.25 -10.44
N TYR A 174 -3.44 11.68 -11.51
CA TYR A 174 -2.06 11.97 -11.90
C TYR A 174 -1.85 13.44 -12.27
N ILE A 175 -2.79 14.03 -13.01
CA ILE A 175 -2.74 15.46 -13.37
C ILE A 175 -2.79 16.35 -12.11
N LYS A 176 -3.65 16.01 -11.14
CA LYS A 176 -3.73 16.75 -9.87
C LYS A 176 -2.43 16.67 -9.08
N TRP A 177 -1.86 15.47 -8.97
CA TRP A 177 -0.56 15.24 -8.32
C TRP A 177 0.57 16.02 -9.02
N GLN A 178 0.65 15.94 -10.35
CA GLN A 178 1.64 16.69 -11.12
C GLN A 178 1.50 18.20 -10.92
N ASN A 179 0.28 18.72 -10.97
CA ASN A 179 0.00 20.15 -10.77
C ASN A 179 0.33 20.61 -9.34
N MET A 180 0.15 19.77 -8.34
CA MET A 180 0.55 20.05 -6.96
C MET A 180 2.08 20.18 -6.85
N LEU A 181 2.82 19.20 -7.37
CA LEU A 181 4.29 19.26 -7.39
C LEU A 181 4.81 20.44 -8.21
N GLN A 182 4.20 20.71 -9.36
CA GLN A 182 4.58 21.84 -10.20
C GLN A 182 4.46 23.16 -9.46
N ARG A 183 3.35 23.39 -8.75
CA ARG A 183 3.15 24.59 -7.95
C ARG A 183 4.22 24.76 -6.87
N CYS A 184 4.62 23.67 -6.20
CA CYS A 184 5.57 23.73 -5.08
C CYS A 184 7.04 23.76 -5.51
N TYR A 185 7.40 23.16 -6.66
CA TYR A 185 8.81 22.90 -6.99
C TYR A 185 9.27 23.39 -8.36
N ASP A 186 8.39 23.94 -9.21
CA ASP A 186 8.79 24.50 -10.51
C ASP A 186 9.18 25.96 -10.36
N GLU A 187 10.47 26.26 -10.44
CA GLU A 187 10.99 27.63 -10.36
C GLU A 187 10.43 28.57 -11.44
N ASN A 188 10.12 28.06 -12.63
CA ASN A 188 9.55 28.87 -13.70
C ASN A 188 8.13 29.31 -13.37
N VAL A 189 7.36 28.43 -12.71
CA VAL A 189 6.03 28.75 -12.22
C VAL A 189 6.11 29.80 -11.11
N HIS A 190 7.05 29.67 -10.18
CA HIS A 190 7.26 30.68 -9.12
C HIS A 190 7.62 32.04 -9.70
N LYS A 191 8.53 32.09 -10.67
CA LYS A 191 9.00 33.37 -11.25
C LYS A 191 7.93 34.09 -12.06
N LYS A 192 7.05 33.36 -12.75
CA LYS A 192 6.12 33.94 -13.74
C LYS A 192 4.67 34.02 -13.26
N TRP A 193 4.19 33.06 -12.49
CA TRP A 193 2.77 32.86 -12.29
C TRP A 193 2.32 32.72 -10.84
N LYS A 194 3.15 32.13 -9.97
CA LYS A 194 2.77 31.71 -8.63
C LYS A 194 3.88 31.91 -7.58
N PRO A 195 4.34 33.18 -7.37
CA PRO A 195 5.42 33.45 -6.42
C PRO A 195 5.08 33.05 -4.97
N GLU A 196 3.79 33.00 -4.62
CA GLU A 196 3.29 32.62 -3.30
C GLU A 196 3.48 31.14 -2.97
N TYR A 197 3.87 30.31 -3.95
CA TYR A 197 4.13 28.87 -3.73
C TYR A 197 5.61 28.55 -3.47
N LYS A 198 6.49 29.53 -3.51
CA LYS A 198 7.94 29.31 -3.34
C LYS A 198 8.33 28.64 -2.01
N ASP A 199 7.56 28.88 -0.95
CA ASP A 199 7.76 28.33 0.38
C ASP A 199 6.80 27.18 0.73
N LYS A 200 6.11 26.63 -0.26
CA LYS A 200 5.19 25.52 -0.09
C LYS A 200 5.85 24.21 -0.41
N THR A 201 5.45 23.17 0.33
CA THR A 201 5.99 21.83 0.22
C THR A 201 4.89 20.78 0.07
N VAL A 202 5.30 19.59 -0.26
CA VAL A 202 4.45 18.39 -0.26
C VAL A 202 5.11 17.39 0.69
N CYS A 203 4.33 16.73 1.53
CA CYS A 203 4.83 15.72 2.45
C CYS A 203 5.55 14.60 1.69
N GLU A 204 6.54 13.98 2.34
CA GLU A 204 7.39 12.95 1.73
C GLU A 204 6.56 11.79 1.15
N GLU A 205 5.48 11.40 1.83
CA GLU A 205 4.58 10.35 1.39
C GLU A 205 3.96 10.63 0.02
N TRP A 206 3.52 11.86 -0.23
CA TRP A 206 2.89 12.27 -1.49
C TRP A 206 3.88 12.63 -2.61
N LEU A 207 5.18 12.65 -2.35
CA LEU A 207 6.18 12.68 -3.42
C LEU A 207 6.14 11.39 -4.24
N ASN A 208 5.65 10.30 -3.67
CA ASN A 208 5.30 9.06 -4.37
C ASN A 208 3.86 9.12 -4.91
N PHE A 209 3.71 9.13 -6.24
CA PHE A 209 2.38 9.13 -6.87
C PHE A 209 1.51 7.95 -6.46
N ALA A 210 2.08 6.75 -6.27
CA ALA A 210 1.30 5.59 -5.87
C ALA A 210 0.60 5.80 -4.51
N ASN A 211 1.30 6.41 -3.54
CA ASN A 211 0.74 6.75 -2.23
C ASN A 211 -0.34 7.84 -2.34
N PHE A 212 -0.04 8.90 -3.08
CA PHE A 212 -1.01 9.97 -3.35
C PHE A 212 -2.28 9.41 -4.02
N LYS A 213 -2.12 8.46 -4.97
CA LYS A 213 -3.25 7.83 -5.65
C LYS A 213 -4.13 7.04 -4.70
N ILE A 214 -3.55 6.30 -3.76
CA ILE A 214 -4.32 5.55 -2.75
C ILE A 214 -5.19 6.52 -1.96
N TRP A 215 -4.59 7.57 -1.41
CA TRP A 215 -5.33 8.60 -0.67
C TRP A 215 -6.41 9.28 -1.54
N TYR A 216 -6.06 9.64 -2.78
CA TYR A 216 -7.00 10.29 -3.71
C TYR A 216 -8.20 9.40 -4.03
N ASP A 217 -7.99 8.12 -4.29
CA ASP A 217 -9.06 7.18 -4.61
C ASP A 217 -10.00 6.94 -3.41
N GLU A 218 -9.48 7.04 -2.19
CA GLU A 218 -10.26 6.93 -0.95
C GLU A 218 -11.12 8.16 -0.66
N HIS A 219 -10.63 9.35 -0.99
CA HIS A 219 -11.27 10.63 -0.65
C HIS A 219 -12.07 11.22 -1.80
N CYS A 220 -11.80 10.82 -3.05
CA CYS A 220 -12.49 11.29 -4.24
C CYS A 220 -13.77 10.49 -4.53
N ILE A 221 -14.71 10.43 -3.59
CA ILE A 221 -15.86 9.52 -3.58
C ILE A 221 -16.87 9.81 -4.70
N TYR A 222 -16.91 11.03 -5.24
CA TYR A 222 -18.00 11.47 -6.12
C TYR A 222 -17.61 11.79 -7.55
N GLY A 223 -16.39 11.48 -7.99
CA GLY A 223 -15.96 11.70 -9.40
C GLY A 223 -15.91 13.18 -9.82
N ASN A 224 -16.18 14.10 -8.91
CA ASN A 224 -16.17 15.54 -9.14
C ASN A 224 -14.75 16.09 -9.03
N GLN A 225 -14.53 17.27 -9.59
CA GLN A 225 -13.27 17.97 -9.52
C GLN A 225 -13.01 18.38 -8.04
N ILE A 226 -12.23 17.56 -7.33
CA ILE A 226 -11.71 17.95 -6.03
C ILE A 226 -10.50 18.81 -6.29
N ASP A 227 -10.49 20.03 -5.79
CA ASP A 227 -9.29 20.86 -5.76
C ASP A 227 -8.53 20.60 -4.45
N LEU A 228 -7.25 20.30 -4.61
CA LEU A 228 -6.35 20.16 -3.47
C LEU A 228 -6.00 21.55 -2.95
N ASP A 229 -6.38 21.81 -1.73
CA ASP A 229 -6.02 23.03 -1.03
C ASP A 229 -5.46 22.68 0.34
N LYS A 230 -4.21 23.07 0.58
CA LYS A 230 -3.50 22.83 1.84
C LYS A 230 -3.98 23.70 3.01
N ASP A 231 -4.79 24.72 2.72
CA ASP A 231 -5.19 25.76 3.69
C ASP A 231 -6.62 25.56 4.21
N ILE A 232 -7.34 24.54 3.77
CA ILE A 232 -8.76 24.34 4.13
C ILE A 232 -8.91 24.01 5.62
N LEU A 233 -8.14 23.05 6.14
CA LEU A 233 -8.22 22.63 7.53
C LEU A 233 -7.39 23.49 8.46
N VAL A 234 -6.20 23.90 8.02
CA VAL A 234 -5.27 24.71 8.79
C VAL A 234 -4.89 25.94 8.00
N LYS A 235 -5.52 27.09 8.32
CA LYS A 235 -5.26 28.35 7.62
C LYS A 235 -3.81 28.77 7.72
N GLY A 236 -3.18 29.05 6.58
CA GLY A 236 -1.78 29.44 6.51
C GLY A 236 -0.80 28.28 6.48
N ASN A 237 -1.29 27.05 6.39
CA ASN A 237 -0.47 25.87 6.22
C ASN A 237 0.36 25.94 4.93
N LYS A 238 1.57 25.39 4.97
CA LYS A 238 2.54 25.45 3.87
C LYS A 238 2.78 24.11 3.20
N GLU A 239 2.31 23.02 3.77
CA GLU A 239 2.54 21.69 3.30
C GLU A 239 1.25 21.02 2.81
N TYR A 240 1.32 20.36 1.65
CA TYR A 240 0.29 19.45 1.21
C TYR A 240 0.51 18.08 1.86
N SER A 241 -0.46 17.59 2.63
CA SER A 241 -0.42 16.30 3.30
C SER A 241 -1.81 15.70 3.48
N PRO A 242 -1.93 14.41 3.85
CA PRO A 242 -3.23 13.78 4.13
C PRO A 242 -4.03 14.43 5.26
N GLU A 243 -3.35 15.12 6.18
CA GLU A 243 -3.93 15.74 7.37
C GLU A 243 -4.49 17.15 7.13
N ASN A 244 -4.25 17.74 5.94
CA ASN A 244 -4.56 19.16 5.66
C ASN A 244 -5.52 19.33 4.49
#